data_61292052cac1f0a153ed96543a1698fb
#
_entry.id   61292052cac1f0a153ed96543a1698fb
#
_cell.length_a   1.000
_cell.length_b   1.000
_cell.length_c   1.000
_cell.angle_alpha   90.00
_cell.angle_beta   90.00
_cell.angle_gamma   90.00
#
_symmetry.space_group_name_H-M   'P 1'
#
loop_
_entity.id
_entity.type
_entity.pdbx_description
1 polymer ?
#
loop_
_entity_poly.entity_id
_entity_poly.type
_entity_poly.pdbx_seq_one_letter_code
_entity_poly.pdbx_strand_id
1 'polypeptide(L)'
;MNGRQRASLMHMNVCCSQRNTESACIFVNDDQVLSGSTHSQGMRNMKNHLSIAALILLAYSCNVSMADDDARRLVQLPEKMQQHMMSNMRDHLVAVNEILIKLANGDFEEAAEIAEYRLGMSSPESNGASHMAEFMPEGMRQAGAAMHKAASRFALKAQEEEVLPAYNTLSEVTSACVACHSGYRIR
;
A
#
# COMPACT_ATOMS: atom_id res chain seq x y z
N MET A 1 42.98 25.12 -2.11
CA MET A 1 42.94 24.45 -0.79
C MET A 1 41.57 23.78 -0.65
N ASN A 2 41.56 22.44 -0.78
CA ASN A 2 40.35 21.60 -0.89
C ASN A 2 39.89 21.14 0.49
N GLY A 3 38.70 21.52 0.88
CA GLY A 3 37.98 20.96 2.06
C GLY A 3 36.80 20.12 1.61
N ARG A 4 37.00 18.80 1.46
CA ARG A 4 35.88 17.84 1.32
C ARG A 4 35.25 17.58 2.70
N GLN A 5 34.05 18.05 2.90
CA GLN A 5 33.21 17.59 4.01
C GLN A 5 32.53 16.29 3.60
N ARG A 6 32.87 15.20 4.30
CA ARG A 6 32.14 13.91 4.25
C ARG A 6 30.87 14.05 5.09
N ALA A 7 29.73 13.99 4.44
CA ALA A 7 28.45 13.80 5.14
C ALA A 7 28.35 12.33 5.57
N SER A 8 28.31 12.12 6.89
CA SER A 8 28.05 10.83 7.51
C SER A 8 26.54 10.58 7.45
N LEU A 9 26.10 9.59 6.67
CA LEU A 9 24.71 9.12 6.69
C LEU A 9 24.48 8.34 7.98
N MET A 10 23.81 8.95 8.93
CA MET A 10 23.19 8.25 10.06
C MET A 10 21.96 7.49 9.55
N HIS A 11 22.01 6.17 9.61
CA HIS A 11 20.83 5.32 9.46
C HIS A 11 19.97 5.48 10.73
N MET A 12 18.89 6.22 10.61
CA MET A 12 17.84 6.26 11.65
C MET A 12 16.83 5.15 11.35
N ASN A 13 16.86 4.09 12.14
CA ASN A 13 15.76 3.12 12.22
C ASN A 13 14.64 3.72 13.08
N VAL A 14 13.60 4.24 12.44
CA VAL A 14 12.39 4.72 13.12
C VAL A 14 11.40 3.57 13.16
N CYS A 15 11.21 3.00 14.34
CA CYS A 15 10.13 2.06 14.62
C CYS A 15 8.94 2.85 15.19
N CYS A 16 7.96 3.20 14.33
CA CYS A 16 6.70 3.83 14.77
C CYS A 16 5.69 2.74 15.13
N SER A 17 5.42 2.59 16.42
CA SER A 17 4.27 1.83 16.92
C SER A 17 3.10 2.79 17.15
N GLN A 18 2.06 2.71 16.33
CA GLN A 18 0.82 3.46 16.55
C GLN A 18 -0.05 2.69 17.56
N ARG A 19 -0.22 3.25 18.74
CA ARG A 19 -1.31 2.93 19.65
C ARG A 19 -1.93 4.24 20.15
N ASN A 20 -3.20 4.41 19.83
CA ASN A 20 -4.17 5.40 20.35
C ASN A 20 -3.62 6.52 21.27
N THR A 21 -3.72 7.75 20.75
CA THR A 21 -3.86 9.03 21.47
C THR A 21 -2.70 9.55 22.33
N GLU A 22 -1.45 9.12 22.12
CA GLU A 22 -0.31 9.95 22.55
C GLU A 22 0.99 9.41 21.93
N SER A 23 1.62 10.23 21.07
CA SER A 23 2.92 9.90 20.47
C SER A 23 4.02 10.17 21.49
N ALA A 24 4.53 9.14 22.13
CA ALA A 24 5.76 9.20 22.93
C ALA A 24 6.90 8.56 22.15
N CYS A 25 7.85 9.35 21.69
CA CYS A 25 9.11 8.88 21.13
C CYS A 25 10.08 8.60 22.28
N ILE A 26 10.45 7.33 22.48
CA ILE A 26 11.49 6.96 23.43
C ILE A 26 12.82 6.91 22.67
N PHE A 27 13.73 7.80 23.02
CA PHE A 27 15.11 7.76 22.57
C PHE A 27 15.91 6.82 23.47
N VAL A 28 16.46 5.76 22.91
CA VAL A 28 17.43 4.89 23.60
C VAL A 28 18.82 5.31 23.14
N ASN A 29 19.60 5.87 24.05
CA ASN A 29 21.02 6.13 23.86
C ASN A 29 21.83 4.91 24.26
N ASP A 30 22.51 4.28 23.31
CA ASP A 30 23.52 3.27 23.53
C ASP A 30 24.89 3.93 23.82
N ASP A 31 25.13 4.27 25.08
CA ASP A 31 26.47 4.56 25.60
C ASP A 31 26.55 4.19 27.08
N GLN A 32 26.81 2.91 27.33
CA GLN A 32 27.34 2.48 28.65
C GLN A 32 28.39 1.41 28.41
N VAL A 33 29.64 1.85 28.37
CA VAL A 33 30.82 0.99 28.47
C VAL A 33 30.93 0.45 29.89
N LEU A 34 30.86 -0.86 30.05
CA LEU A 34 31.03 -1.54 31.34
C LEU A 34 32.51 -1.80 31.57
N SER A 35 33.03 -1.16 32.62
CA SER A 35 34.27 -1.51 33.30
C SER A 35 34.02 -2.67 34.24
N GLY A 36 34.83 -3.73 34.10
CA GLY A 36 34.73 -4.93 34.89
C GLY A 36 35.28 -4.79 36.31
N SER A 37 34.75 -5.58 37.22
CA SER A 37 35.46 -6.01 38.42
C SER A 37 34.96 -7.40 38.84
N THR A 38 35.92 -8.32 38.91
CA THR A 38 35.77 -9.69 39.45
C THR A 38 35.83 -9.66 40.98
N HIS A 39 34.90 -10.27 41.67
CA HIS A 39 35.20 -11.19 42.81
C HIS A 39 33.96 -11.87 43.39
N SER A 40 34.18 -13.11 43.79
CA SER A 40 33.48 -13.92 44.79
C SER A 40 32.38 -14.86 44.33
N GLN A 41 32.76 -16.12 44.21
CA GLN A 41 31.92 -17.33 44.21
C GLN A 41 31.22 -17.55 45.55
N GLY A 42 30.02 -18.09 45.53
CA GLY A 42 29.41 -18.68 46.72
C GLY A 42 27.89 -18.84 46.60
N MET A 43 27.44 -20.06 46.31
CA MET A 43 26.15 -20.64 46.69
C MET A 43 24.89 -19.73 46.59
N ARG A 44 24.40 -19.46 45.42
CA ARG A 44 23.02 -18.94 45.18
C ARG A 44 22.40 -19.45 43.87
N ASN A 45 22.74 -20.67 43.44
CA ASN A 45 22.41 -21.13 42.11
C ASN A 45 21.02 -21.77 41.95
N MET A 46 20.19 -21.89 43.02
CA MET A 46 18.89 -22.59 42.84
C MET A 46 17.68 -21.68 42.75
N LYS A 47 17.81 -20.41 43.19
CA LYS A 47 16.70 -19.42 43.07
C LYS A 47 16.68 -18.71 41.72
N ASN A 48 17.82 -18.58 41.04
CA ASN A 48 17.93 -17.87 39.76
C ASN A 48 17.35 -18.66 38.57
N HIS A 49 17.39 -20.01 38.62
CA HIS A 49 16.84 -20.84 37.56
C HIS A 49 15.31 -20.78 37.48
N LEU A 50 14.60 -20.64 38.64
CA LEU A 50 13.13 -20.44 38.61
C LEU A 50 12.75 -19.07 38.05
N SER A 51 13.52 -18.02 38.33
CA SER A 51 13.25 -16.67 37.82
C SER A 51 13.50 -16.55 36.33
N ILE A 52 14.52 -17.21 35.78
CA ILE A 52 14.83 -17.24 34.35
C ILE A 52 13.76 -18.04 33.58
N ALA A 53 13.32 -19.20 34.14
CA ALA A 53 12.25 -19.98 33.54
C ALA A 53 10.91 -19.21 33.48
N ALA A 54 10.58 -18.42 34.50
CA ALA A 54 9.38 -17.57 34.53
C ALA A 54 9.48 -16.45 33.52
N LEU A 55 10.64 -15.83 33.31
CA LEU A 55 10.86 -14.79 32.28
C LEU A 55 10.77 -15.36 30.86
N ILE A 56 11.26 -16.56 30.60
CA ILE A 56 11.16 -17.24 29.32
C ILE A 56 9.70 -17.62 29.02
N LEU A 57 8.94 -18.08 30.02
CA LEU A 57 7.50 -18.37 29.85
C LEU A 57 6.66 -17.11 29.59
N LEU A 58 6.98 -15.97 30.19
CA LEU A 58 6.34 -14.68 29.85
C LEU A 58 6.70 -14.19 28.44
N ALA A 59 7.91 -14.42 27.96
CA ALA A 59 8.31 -14.04 26.60
C ALA A 59 7.63 -14.90 25.52
N TYR A 60 7.29 -16.16 25.82
CA TYR A 60 6.56 -17.04 24.90
C TYR A 60 5.07 -16.71 24.76
N SER A 61 4.49 -15.99 25.71
CA SER A 61 3.06 -15.62 25.67
C SER A 61 2.78 -14.36 24.83
N CYS A 62 3.78 -13.67 24.32
CA CYS A 62 3.61 -12.46 23.47
C CYS A 62 3.59 -12.74 21.97
N ASN A 63 3.20 -13.93 21.53
CA ASN A 63 2.72 -14.13 20.18
C ASN A 63 1.26 -13.66 20.10
N VAL A 64 1.05 -12.36 20.26
CA VAL A 64 -0.19 -11.71 19.79
C VAL A 64 -0.13 -11.80 18.29
N SER A 65 -0.79 -12.82 17.71
CA SER A 65 -1.19 -12.77 16.31
C SER A 65 -2.00 -11.49 16.16
N MET A 66 -1.39 -10.46 15.58
CA MET A 66 -2.14 -9.34 15.01
C MET A 66 -3.01 -10.00 13.94
N ALA A 67 -4.22 -10.39 14.30
CA ALA A 67 -5.25 -10.67 13.32
C ALA A 67 -5.33 -9.38 12.50
N ASP A 68 -5.05 -9.48 11.22
CA ASP A 68 -5.21 -8.38 10.28
C ASP A 68 -6.71 -8.05 10.28
N ASP A 69 -7.08 -7.01 11.04
CA ASP A 69 -8.46 -6.54 11.14
C ASP A 69 -8.78 -5.69 9.91
N ASP A 70 -8.56 -6.29 8.73
CA ASP A 70 -8.87 -5.67 7.45
C ASP A 70 -10.40 -5.62 7.29
N ALA A 71 -10.96 -4.45 7.58
CA ALA A 71 -12.40 -4.19 7.52
C ALA A 71 -12.99 -4.30 6.11
N ARG A 72 -12.16 -4.43 5.06
CA ARG A 72 -12.64 -4.58 3.68
C ARG A 72 -13.33 -5.92 3.48
N ARG A 73 -14.41 -5.89 2.73
CA ARG A 73 -15.15 -7.10 2.37
C ARG A 73 -14.30 -8.03 1.49
N LEU A 74 -14.03 -9.25 1.96
CA LEU A 74 -13.41 -10.28 1.13
C LEU A 74 -14.40 -10.77 0.06
N VAL A 75 -14.01 -10.67 -1.20
CA VAL A 75 -14.75 -11.18 -2.36
C VAL A 75 -14.07 -12.45 -2.83
N GLN A 76 -14.76 -13.57 -2.69
CA GLN A 76 -14.23 -14.87 -3.12
C GLN A 76 -14.41 -15.04 -4.62
N LEU A 77 -13.32 -15.03 -5.35
CA LEU A 77 -13.27 -15.31 -6.78
C LEU A 77 -12.65 -16.68 -7.03
N PRO A 78 -13.09 -17.42 -8.05
CA PRO A 78 -12.35 -18.59 -8.55
C PRO A 78 -10.90 -18.20 -8.86
N GLU A 79 -9.96 -19.11 -8.61
CA GLU A 79 -8.52 -18.81 -8.67
C GLU A 79 -8.09 -18.14 -10.00
N LYS A 80 -8.56 -18.67 -11.13
CA LYS A 80 -8.27 -18.09 -12.45
C LYS A 80 -8.79 -16.65 -12.59
N MET A 81 -9.97 -16.37 -12.05
CA MET A 81 -10.54 -15.02 -12.06
C MET A 81 -9.81 -14.09 -11.10
N GLN A 82 -9.35 -14.60 -9.96
CA GLN A 82 -8.50 -13.84 -9.04
C GLN A 82 -7.18 -13.43 -9.71
N GLN A 83 -6.52 -14.39 -10.40
CA GLN A 83 -5.29 -14.11 -11.14
C GLN A 83 -5.52 -13.09 -12.26
N HIS A 84 -6.61 -13.21 -13.00
CA HIS A 84 -6.99 -12.28 -14.06
C HIS A 84 -7.25 -10.87 -13.49
N MET A 85 -8.07 -10.75 -12.44
CA MET A 85 -8.32 -9.49 -11.74
C MET A 85 -7.02 -8.83 -11.27
N MET A 86 -6.11 -9.59 -10.66
CA MET A 86 -4.82 -9.08 -10.20
C MET A 86 -3.92 -8.61 -11.35
N SER A 87 -4.01 -9.25 -12.51
CA SER A 87 -3.29 -8.81 -13.71
C SER A 87 -3.84 -7.48 -14.23
N ASN A 88 -5.16 -7.37 -14.33
CA ASN A 88 -5.83 -6.14 -14.77
C ASN A 88 -5.52 -4.97 -13.84
N MET A 89 -5.59 -5.18 -12.51
CA MET A 89 -5.26 -4.12 -11.54
C MET A 89 -3.83 -3.62 -11.68
N ARG A 90 -2.87 -4.50 -12.00
CA ARG A 90 -1.49 -4.08 -12.28
C ARG A 90 -1.39 -3.31 -13.59
N ASP A 91 -2.10 -3.72 -14.63
CA ASP A 91 -2.14 -3.01 -15.90
C ASP A 91 -2.80 -1.62 -15.76
N HIS A 92 -3.88 -1.51 -14.98
CA HIS A 92 -4.50 -0.21 -14.67
C HIS A 92 -3.51 0.75 -13.99
N LEU A 93 -2.70 0.25 -13.03
CA LEU A 93 -1.68 1.07 -12.38
C LEU A 93 -0.61 1.55 -13.38
N VAL A 94 -0.16 0.66 -14.28
CA VAL A 94 0.78 1.02 -15.36
C VAL A 94 0.16 2.07 -16.28
N ALA A 95 -1.10 1.89 -16.69
CA ALA A 95 -1.80 2.85 -17.53
C ALA A 95 -1.92 4.25 -16.89
N VAL A 96 -2.28 4.31 -15.61
CA VAL A 96 -2.31 5.59 -14.86
C VAL A 96 -0.93 6.25 -14.82
N ASN A 97 0.14 5.49 -14.59
CA ASN A 97 1.50 6.01 -14.59
C ASN A 97 1.90 6.56 -15.98
N GLU A 98 1.59 5.84 -17.05
CA GLU A 98 1.87 6.30 -18.42
C GLU A 98 1.08 7.57 -18.77
N ILE A 99 -0.21 7.64 -18.39
CA ILE A 99 -1.04 8.86 -18.55
C ILE A 99 -0.37 10.05 -17.86
N LEU A 100 0.10 9.89 -16.60
CA LEU A 100 0.77 10.96 -15.86
C LEU A 100 2.06 11.42 -16.56
N ILE A 101 2.86 10.48 -17.10
CA ILE A 101 4.07 10.80 -17.87
C ILE A 101 3.71 11.59 -19.12
N LYS A 102 2.69 11.18 -19.87
CA LYS A 102 2.24 11.83 -21.08
C LYS A 102 1.73 13.25 -20.80
N LEU A 103 0.90 13.42 -19.78
CA LEU A 103 0.45 14.75 -19.34
C LEU A 103 1.61 15.66 -18.93
N ALA A 104 2.62 15.12 -18.23
CA ALA A 104 3.79 15.89 -17.83
C ALA A 104 4.64 16.38 -19.02
N ASN A 105 4.61 15.65 -20.12
CA ASN A 105 5.30 16.01 -21.37
C ASN A 105 4.45 16.92 -22.29
N GLY A 106 3.17 17.10 -21.99
CA GLY A 106 2.23 17.80 -22.88
C GLY A 106 1.66 16.93 -23.99
N ASP A 107 1.86 15.61 -23.94
CA ASP A 107 1.39 14.62 -24.93
C ASP A 107 -0.07 14.23 -24.62
N PHE A 108 -1.00 15.19 -24.73
CA PHE A 108 -2.39 15.01 -24.28
C PHE A 108 -3.16 13.98 -25.12
N GLU A 109 -2.91 13.92 -26.43
CA GLU A 109 -3.55 12.95 -27.33
C GLU A 109 -3.20 11.51 -26.93
N GLU A 110 -1.90 11.24 -26.70
CA GLU A 110 -1.45 9.91 -26.28
C GLU A 110 -1.94 9.57 -24.87
N ALA A 111 -2.04 10.55 -23.96
CA ALA A 111 -2.67 10.37 -22.66
C ALA A 111 -4.15 9.96 -22.77
N ALA A 112 -4.87 10.58 -23.71
CA ALA A 112 -6.27 10.26 -24.00
C ALA A 112 -6.43 8.85 -24.59
N GLU A 113 -5.58 8.46 -25.54
CA GLU A 113 -5.57 7.13 -26.12
C GLU A 113 -5.32 6.04 -25.08
N ILE A 114 -4.29 6.20 -24.24
CA ILE A 114 -3.99 5.24 -23.16
C ILE A 114 -5.20 5.12 -22.23
N ALA A 115 -5.80 6.24 -21.84
CA ALA A 115 -6.97 6.23 -20.96
C ALA A 115 -8.16 5.49 -21.58
N GLU A 116 -8.51 5.78 -22.83
CA GLU A 116 -9.68 5.17 -23.47
C GLU A 116 -9.49 3.68 -23.73
N TYR A 117 -8.35 3.28 -24.28
CA TYR A 117 -8.15 1.90 -24.70
C TYR A 117 -7.70 0.94 -23.59
N ARG A 118 -7.16 1.47 -22.49
CA ARG A 118 -6.72 0.60 -21.35
C ARG A 118 -7.61 0.72 -20.11
N LEU A 119 -8.24 1.86 -19.90
CA LEU A 119 -9.08 2.11 -18.71
C LEU A 119 -10.53 2.43 -19.06
N GLY A 120 -10.79 2.99 -20.25
CA GLY A 120 -12.08 3.51 -20.65
C GLY A 120 -13.09 2.44 -21.06
N MET A 121 -14.20 2.90 -21.62
CA MET A 121 -15.29 2.03 -22.08
C MET A 121 -14.89 1.20 -23.32
N SER A 122 -13.84 1.60 -24.04
CA SER A 122 -13.29 0.84 -25.18
C SER A 122 -12.27 -0.23 -24.77
N SER A 123 -11.92 -0.32 -23.48
CA SER A 123 -10.96 -1.31 -22.98
C SER A 123 -11.51 -2.73 -23.07
N PRO A 124 -10.65 -3.76 -23.28
CA PRO A 124 -11.08 -5.16 -23.27
C PRO A 124 -11.77 -5.56 -21.97
N GLU A 125 -11.34 -5.01 -20.83
CA GLU A 125 -11.93 -5.30 -19.53
C GLU A 125 -13.35 -4.79 -19.39
N SER A 126 -13.67 -3.60 -19.89
CA SER A 126 -15.03 -3.06 -19.85
C SER A 126 -16.02 -3.98 -20.59
N ASN A 127 -15.55 -4.63 -21.65
CA ASN A 127 -16.34 -5.56 -22.46
C ASN A 127 -16.29 -7.00 -21.93
N GLY A 128 -15.22 -7.39 -21.25
CA GLY A 128 -15.00 -8.74 -20.70
C GLY A 128 -15.51 -8.96 -19.27
N ALA A 129 -15.95 -7.90 -18.59
CA ALA A 129 -16.34 -7.97 -17.18
C ALA A 129 -17.62 -8.79 -16.90
N SER A 130 -18.43 -9.11 -17.93
CA SER A 130 -19.70 -9.81 -17.78
C SER A 130 -19.57 -11.19 -17.14
N HIS A 131 -18.51 -11.97 -17.45
CA HIS A 131 -18.30 -13.29 -16.89
C HIS A 131 -17.78 -13.29 -15.43
N MET A 132 -17.24 -12.16 -14.95
CA MET A 132 -16.87 -11.98 -13.54
C MET A 132 -18.00 -11.36 -12.71
N ALA A 133 -18.99 -10.76 -13.36
CA ALA A 133 -20.04 -9.98 -12.68
C ALA A 133 -20.83 -10.80 -11.65
N GLU A 134 -21.07 -12.10 -11.91
CA GLU A 134 -21.80 -13.00 -11.00
C GLU A 134 -21.08 -13.23 -9.66
N PHE A 135 -19.72 -13.10 -9.65
CA PHE A 135 -18.91 -13.30 -8.45
C PHE A 135 -18.66 -11.99 -7.68
N MET A 136 -18.98 -10.84 -8.29
CA MET A 136 -18.70 -9.53 -7.69
C MET A 136 -19.94 -8.94 -7.03
N PRO A 137 -19.81 -8.39 -5.81
CA PRO A 137 -20.86 -7.59 -5.19
C PRO A 137 -21.27 -6.40 -6.05
N GLU A 138 -22.53 -5.98 -5.97
CA GLU A 138 -23.08 -4.87 -6.75
C GLU A 138 -22.22 -3.60 -6.64
N GLY A 139 -21.83 -3.20 -5.41
CA GLY A 139 -20.99 -2.00 -5.22
C GLY A 139 -19.62 -2.11 -5.86
N MET A 140 -19.03 -3.32 -5.93
CA MET A 140 -17.76 -3.53 -6.63
C MET A 140 -17.92 -3.39 -8.16
N ARG A 141 -19.02 -3.93 -8.72
CA ARG A 141 -19.36 -3.76 -10.14
C ARG A 141 -19.57 -2.29 -10.50
N GLN A 142 -20.32 -1.57 -9.64
CA GLN A 142 -20.59 -0.14 -9.83
C GLN A 142 -19.30 0.69 -9.79
N ALA A 143 -18.38 0.39 -8.86
CA ALA A 143 -17.09 1.08 -8.79
C ALA A 143 -16.25 0.83 -10.05
N GLY A 144 -16.20 -0.40 -10.57
CA GLY A 144 -15.53 -0.71 -11.83
C GLY A 144 -16.14 0.04 -13.02
N ALA A 145 -17.46 0.00 -13.15
CA ALA A 145 -18.16 0.73 -14.21
C ALA A 145 -17.96 2.26 -14.11
N ALA A 146 -17.92 2.80 -12.90
CA ALA A 146 -17.63 4.22 -12.68
C ALA A 146 -16.22 4.59 -13.12
N MET A 147 -15.22 3.72 -12.86
CA MET A 147 -13.84 3.91 -13.28
C MET A 147 -13.74 3.95 -14.83
N HIS A 148 -14.30 2.98 -15.53
CA HIS A 148 -14.29 2.95 -17.01
C HIS A 148 -14.93 4.20 -17.62
N LYS A 149 -16.09 4.62 -17.09
CA LYS A 149 -16.79 5.84 -17.55
C LYS A 149 -15.96 7.11 -17.25
N ALA A 150 -15.30 7.17 -16.09
CA ALA A 150 -14.45 8.29 -15.73
C ALA A 150 -13.23 8.38 -16.65
N ALA A 151 -12.62 7.24 -17.02
CA ALA A 151 -11.49 7.20 -17.93
C ALA A 151 -11.87 7.67 -19.35
N SER A 152 -13.04 7.29 -19.85
CA SER A 152 -13.52 7.83 -21.14
C SER A 152 -13.81 9.35 -21.08
N ARG A 153 -14.36 9.84 -19.96
CA ARG A 153 -14.51 11.31 -19.77
C ARG A 153 -13.15 12.02 -19.73
N PHE A 154 -12.16 11.42 -19.04
CA PHE A 154 -10.81 11.95 -19.04
C PHE A 154 -10.23 11.99 -20.46
N ALA A 155 -10.38 10.92 -21.25
CA ALA A 155 -9.87 10.86 -22.62
C ALA A 155 -10.44 12.00 -23.48
N LEU A 156 -11.74 12.25 -23.38
CA LEU A 156 -12.36 13.39 -24.07
C LEU A 156 -11.83 14.74 -23.58
N LYS A 157 -11.64 14.89 -22.27
CA LYS A 157 -11.19 16.15 -21.68
C LYS A 157 -9.72 16.43 -21.96
N ALA A 158 -8.87 15.41 -22.02
CA ALA A 158 -7.45 15.55 -22.36
C ALA A 158 -7.25 16.10 -23.79
N GLN A 159 -8.14 15.77 -24.72
CA GLN A 159 -8.10 16.30 -26.10
C GLN A 159 -8.32 17.83 -26.20
N GLU A 160 -8.79 18.47 -25.14
CA GLU A 160 -8.87 19.95 -25.08
C GLU A 160 -7.51 20.61 -24.76
N GLU A 161 -6.47 19.82 -24.46
CA GLU A 161 -5.10 20.24 -24.16
C GLU A 161 -4.99 21.22 -22.96
N GLU A 162 -6.00 21.20 -22.07
CA GLU A 162 -6.02 22.01 -20.86
C GLU A 162 -5.60 21.20 -19.62
N VAL A 163 -4.46 21.55 -19.03
CA VAL A 163 -3.81 20.78 -17.95
C VAL A 163 -4.72 20.59 -16.74
N LEU A 164 -5.29 21.67 -16.17
CA LEU A 164 -6.10 21.57 -14.96
C LEU A 164 -7.40 20.79 -15.15
N PRO A 165 -8.19 21.01 -16.22
CA PRO A 165 -9.34 20.17 -16.54
C PRO A 165 -8.98 18.69 -16.72
N ALA A 166 -7.87 18.37 -17.38
CA ALA A 166 -7.40 17.00 -17.54
C ALA A 166 -7.09 16.35 -16.18
N TYR A 167 -6.35 17.02 -15.31
CA TYR A 167 -6.09 16.49 -13.96
C TYR A 167 -7.35 16.34 -13.12
N ASN A 168 -8.31 17.25 -13.21
CA ASN A 168 -9.59 17.13 -12.50
C ASN A 168 -10.35 15.88 -12.91
N THR A 169 -10.45 15.59 -14.23
CA THR A 169 -11.11 14.37 -14.70
C THR A 169 -10.32 13.10 -14.42
N LEU A 170 -8.98 13.16 -14.43
CA LEU A 170 -8.14 12.02 -14.01
C LEU A 170 -8.35 11.69 -12.53
N SER A 171 -8.60 12.70 -11.68
CA SER A 171 -8.91 12.48 -10.27
C SER A 171 -10.21 11.70 -10.05
N GLU A 172 -11.18 11.78 -10.97
CA GLU A 172 -12.39 10.96 -10.92
C GLU A 172 -12.08 9.47 -11.16
N VAL A 173 -11.13 9.18 -12.07
CA VAL A 173 -10.66 7.81 -12.32
C VAL A 173 -10.04 7.22 -11.07
N THR A 174 -9.09 7.93 -10.46
CA THR A 174 -8.41 7.47 -9.24
C THR A 174 -9.35 7.40 -8.04
N SER A 175 -10.35 8.27 -7.93
CA SER A 175 -11.38 8.21 -6.90
C SER A 175 -12.21 6.93 -7.00
N ALA A 176 -12.54 6.46 -8.19
CA ALA A 176 -13.22 5.18 -8.38
C ALA A 176 -12.32 3.98 -7.96
N CYS A 177 -11.01 4.05 -8.24
CA CYS A 177 -10.04 3.07 -7.74
C CYS A 177 -10.04 3.03 -6.20
N VAL A 178 -9.94 4.19 -5.55
CA VAL A 178 -9.96 4.31 -4.09
C VAL A 178 -11.26 3.77 -3.50
N ALA A 179 -12.41 4.09 -4.09
CA ALA A 179 -13.72 3.61 -3.61
C ALA A 179 -13.81 2.08 -3.62
N CYS A 180 -13.31 1.42 -4.69
CA CYS A 180 -13.28 -0.03 -4.75
C CYS A 180 -12.28 -0.61 -3.73
N HIS A 181 -11.04 -0.12 -3.72
CA HIS A 181 -9.95 -0.66 -2.91
C HIS A 181 -10.10 -0.41 -1.41
N SER A 182 -10.88 0.60 -0.98
CA SER A 182 -11.21 0.81 0.42
C SER A 182 -12.35 -0.08 0.93
N GLY A 183 -13.20 -0.58 0.03
CA GLY A 183 -14.35 -1.40 0.41
C GLY A 183 -14.17 -2.90 0.21
N TYR A 184 -13.28 -3.32 -0.69
CA TYR A 184 -13.15 -4.70 -1.13
C TYR A 184 -11.71 -5.19 -1.19
N ARG A 185 -11.54 -6.50 -0.92
CA ARG A 185 -10.31 -7.26 -1.16
C ARG A 185 -10.64 -8.63 -1.73
N ILE A 186 -9.72 -9.25 -2.46
CA ILE A 186 -9.88 -10.57 -3.06
C ILE A 186 -8.95 -11.63 -2.48
N ARG A 187 -8.11 -11.24 -1.52
CA ARG A 187 -7.19 -12.11 -0.76
C ARG A 187 -6.70 -11.39 0.50
#